data_0370d01df919c5d6b6e8e9181b2294c8
#
_entry.id   0370d01df919c5d6b6e8e9181b2294c8
#
_cell.length_a   1.000
_cell.length_b   1.000
_cell.length_c   1.000
_cell.angle_alpha   90.00
_cell.angle_beta   90.00
_cell.angle_gamma   90.00
#
_symmetry.space_group_name_H-M   'P 1'
#
loop_
_entity.id
_entity.type
_entity.pdbx_description
1 polymer ?
#
loop_
_entity_poly.entity_id
_entity_poly.type
_entity_poly.pdbx_seq_one_letter_code
_entity_poly.pdbx_strand_id
1 'polypeptide(L)'
;MQYSIFGQKFLKQTGIGQLMDDLSNPPPGSCLLGGGNPAFIPELIEIWREIVSKQIESGSIDKILGGYESPSGILELRETVASILSDESGTKISKDQIAITNGSQNAFYFLLNFFSGNFGNDQRKKYLFPILPEYIGYTDQTLEPDSFLSFVPEIREIEDRYYKYFISLENFDSIPSWKKEAGCICVSRPTNPTGNVITDQELEFLIERANNVGIPLLVDNAYGFPFPNVVFGKNSFIHRSGMIQGFSLSKLGLPGVRTGFVVGDSETITLLHRANSVINLTSANPGQFIALDLFRSGRWKELCEKIILPFYLKKSIFTQEAILNNWSSQIDYKIHQSEGAFFFGFGLGIYLYPLAIFIRF
;
A
#
# COMPACT_ATOMS: atom_id res chain seq x y z
N MET A 1 5.51 4.97 -36.18
CA MET A 1 4.45 5.72 -35.46
C MET A 1 5.11 6.65 -34.44
N GLN A 2 4.50 7.82 -34.23
CA GLN A 2 4.93 8.75 -33.18
C GLN A 2 3.94 8.64 -32.00
N TYR A 3 4.45 8.55 -30.79
CA TYR A 3 3.63 8.44 -29.56
C TYR A 3 3.66 9.74 -28.77
N SER A 4 2.61 10.03 -28.02
CA SER A 4 2.58 11.12 -27.03
C SER A 4 3.63 10.91 -25.95
N ILE A 5 3.94 11.94 -25.15
CA ILE A 5 4.87 11.85 -24.00
C ILE A 5 4.46 10.71 -23.07
N PHE A 6 3.17 10.59 -22.78
CA PHE A 6 2.63 9.48 -21.97
C PHE A 6 2.91 8.11 -22.61
N GLY A 7 2.64 7.94 -23.92
CA GLY A 7 2.92 6.68 -24.63
C GLY A 7 4.42 6.34 -24.70
N GLN A 8 5.28 7.35 -24.79
CA GLN A 8 6.73 7.16 -24.82
C GLN A 8 7.28 6.54 -23.53
N LYS A 9 6.65 6.76 -22.36
CA LYS A 9 7.04 6.13 -21.08
C LYS A 9 7.02 4.61 -21.16
N PHE A 10 6.13 4.03 -21.96
CA PHE A 10 5.93 2.58 -22.07
C PHE A 10 6.66 1.94 -23.25
N LEU A 11 7.46 2.69 -24.00
CA LEU A 11 8.35 2.12 -25.03
C LEU A 11 9.52 1.32 -24.41
N LYS A 12 9.88 1.64 -23.18
CA LYS A 12 10.82 0.86 -22.38
C LYS A 12 10.03 0.17 -21.27
N GLN A 13 10.50 -1.00 -20.88
CA GLN A 13 9.94 -1.72 -19.77
C GLN A 13 10.11 -0.89 -18.47
N THR A 14 9.04 -0.75 -17.70
CA THR A 14 9.09 -0.07 -16.40
C THR A 14 9.65 -1.01 -15.34
N GLY A 15 10.14 -0.47 -14.21
CA GLY A 15 10.67 -1.29 -13.11
C GLY A 15 9.64 -2.29 -12.57
N ILE A 16 8.37 -1.85 -12.40
CA ILE A 16 7.28 -2.75 -11.99
C ILE A 16 6.90 -3.75 -13.09
N GLY A 17 6.97 -3.34 -14.36
CA GLY A 17 6.72 -4.23 -15.51
C GLY A 17 7.75 -5.35 -15.57
N GLN A 18 9.04 -5.03 -15.44
CA GLN A 18 10.11 -6.02 -15.36
C GLN A 18 9.90 -7.02 -14.22
N LEU A 19 9.61 -6.51 -13.03
CA LEU A 19 9.34 -7.36 -11.86
C LEU A 19 8.17 -8.31 -12.11
N MET A 20 7.09 -7.85 -12.71
CA MET A 20 5.90 -8.68 -13.01
C MET A 20 6.20 -9.74 -14.06
N ASP A 21 7.00 -9.44 -15.07
CA ASP A 21 7.42 -10.41 -16.09
C ASP A 21 8.32 -11.50 -15.49
N ASP A 22 9.31 -11.11 -14.68
CA ASP A 22 10.21 -12.03 -13.99
C ASP A 22 9.45 -12.99 -13.05
N LEU A 23 8.40 -12.49 -12.38
CA LEU A 23 7.54 -13.29 -11.50
C LEU A 23 6.59 -14.21 -12.28
N SER A 24 6.19 -13.84 -13.48
CA SER A 24 5.24 -14.61 -14.29
C SER A 24 5.92 -15.75 -15.05
N ASN A 25 7.21 -15.61 -15.37
CA ASN A 25 7.97 -16.57 -16.16
C ASN A 25 9.30 -16.95 -15.50
N PRO A 26 9.29 -17.49 -14.27
CA PRO A 26 10.52 -17.82 -13.59
C PRO A 26 11.26 -18.99 -14.26
N PRO A 27 12.60 -18.99 -14.30
CA PRO A 27 13.34 -20.16 -14.72
C PRO A 27 13.00 -21.40 -13.88
N PRO A 28 13.04 -22.61 -14.44
CA PRO A 28 12.77 -23.83 -13.69
C PRO A 28 13.67 -23.95 -12.46
N GLY A 29 13.10 -24.28 -11.31
CA GLY A 29 13.83 -24.42 -10.05
C GLY A 29 14.10 -23.12 -9.30
N SER A 30 13.63 -21.97 -9.78
CA SER A 30 13.76 -20.68 -9.09
C SER A 30 12.94 -20.61 -7.82
N CYS A 31 13.50 -19.98 -6.78
CA CYS A 31 12.77 -19.54 -5.60
C CYS A 31 12.31 -18.09 -5.80
N LEU A 32 11.01 -17.86 -5.88
CA LEU A 32 10.44 -16.52 -6.11
C LEU A 32 10.38 -15.72 -4.80
N LEU A 33 11.46 -15.07 -4.45
CA LEU A 33 11.56 -14.26 -3.23
C LEU A 33 11.31 -12.75 -3.45
N GLY A 34 11.12 -12.32 -4.69
CA GLY A 34 11.04 -10.88 -5.04
C GLY A 34 9.64 -10.29 -5.12
N GLY A 35 8.58 -11.07 -5.10
CA GLY A 35 7.22 -10.57 -5.34
C GLY A 35 6.40 -10.31 -4.07
N GLY A 36 5.41 -9.42 -4.18
CA GLY A 36 4.47 -9.10 -3.08
C GLY A 36 3.17 -9.91 -3.12
N ASN A 37 3.11 -11.07 -3.79
CA ASN A 37 1.92 -11.93 -3.77
C ASN A 37 1.69 -12.51 -2.37
N PRO A 38 0.46 -12.49 -1.84
CA PRO A 38 0.16 -13.15 -0.57
C PRO A 38 0.36 -14.67 -0.69
N ALA A 39 0.68 -15.31 0.44
CA ALA A 39 0.74 -16.76 0.52
C ALA A 39 -0.66 -17.39 0.37
N PHE A 40 -0.70 -18.62 -0.17
CA PHE A 40 -1.90 -19.45 -0.12
C PHE A 40 -2.05 -20.04 1.29
N ILE A 41 -2.80 -19.35 2.15
CA ILE A 41 -3.09 -19.81 3.50
C ILE A 41 -4.37 -20.65 3.42
N PRO A 42 -4.33 -21.97 3.78
CA PRO A 42 -5.48 -22.86 3.58
C PRO A 42 -6.76 -22.36 4.24
N GLU A 43 -6.68 -21.85 5.46
CA GLU A 43 -7.81 -21.33 6.21
C GLU A 43 -8.48 -20.12 5.53
N LEU A 44 -7.69 -19.26 4.87
CA LEU A 44 -8.23 -18.16 4.08
C LEU A 44 -8.96 -18.67 2.85
N ILE A 45 -8.37 -19.65 2.15
CA ILE A 45 -8.96 -20.23 0.92
C ILE A 45 -10.32 -20.82 1.22
N GLU A 46 -10.48 -21.52 2.36
CA GLU A 46 -11.78 -22.08 2.76
C GLU A 46 -12.82 -20.98 3.02
N ILE A 47 -12.43 -19.87 3.65
CA ILE A 47 -13.32 -18.72 3.87
C ILE A 47 -13.79 -18.12 2.52
N TRP A 48 -12.88 -17.96 1.58
CA TRP A 48 -13.23 -17.42 0.26
C TRP A 48 -14.13 -18.37 -0.53
N ARG A 49 -13.88 -19.67 -0.46
CA ARG A 49 -14.77 -20.68 -1.07
C ARG A 49 -16.16 -20.65 -0.46
N GLU A 50 -16.26 -20.57 0.88
CA GLU A 50 -17.53 -20.47 1.59
C GLU A 50 -18.34 -19.25 1.11
N ILE A 51 -17.73 -18.07 1.07
CA ILE A 51 -18.41 -16.84 0.64
C ILE A 51 -18.90 -16.97 -0.81
N VAL A 52 -18.03 -17.40 -1.73
CA VAL A 52 -18.38 -17.54 -3.15
C VAL A 52 -19.44 -18.63 -3.36
N SER A 53 -19.36 -19.76 -2.65
CA SER A 53 -20.38 -20.82 -2.74
C SER A 53 -21.75 -20.32 -2.31
N LYS A 54 -21.84 -19.55 -1.22
CA LYS A 54 -23.10 -18.93 -0.79
C LYS A 54 -23.67 -17.96 -1.84
N GLN A 55 -22.81 -17.21 -2.53
CA GLN A 55 -23.23 -16.31 -3.61
C GLN A 55 -23.79 -17.08 -4.81
N ILE A 56 -23.22 -18.24 -5.13
CA ILE A 56 -23.71 -19.15 -6.17
C ILE A 56 -25.06 -19.76 -5.75
N GLU A 57 -25.13 -20.35 -4.57
CA GLU A 57 -26.32 -21.00 -4.02
C GLU A 57 -27.53 -20.07 -3.90
N SER A 58 -27.30 -18.81 -3.51
CA SER A 58 -28.34 -17.78 -3.41
C SER A 58 -28.77 -17.18 -4.74
N GLY A 59 -28.05 -17.46 -5.83
CA GLY A 59 -28.25 -16.83 -7.13
C GLY A 59 -27.77 -15.37 -7.23
N SER A 60 -27.18 -14.82 -6.16
CA SER A 60 -26.63 -13.44 -6.18
C SER A 60 -25.47 -13.29 -7.16
N ILE A 61 -24.80 -14.38 -7.49
CA ILE A 61 -23.72 -14.42 -8.48
C ILE A 61 -24.15 -13.85 -9.84
N ASP A 62 -25.39 -14.01 -10.24
CA ASP A 62 -25.92 -13.51 -11.52
C ASP A 62 -25.86 -11.97 -11.57
N LYS A 63 -26.24 -11.30 -10.47
CA LYS A 63 -26.10 -9.86 -10.33
C LYS A 63 -24.64 -9.44 -10.26
N ILE A 64 -23.83 -10.17 -9.51
CA ILE A 64 -22.39 -9.88 -9.33
C ILE A 64 -21.67 -9.87 -10.68
N LEU A 65 -21.96 -10.82 -11.54
CA LEU A 65 -21.28 -10.96 -12.84
C LEU A 65 -22.00 -10.19 -13.97
N GLY A 66 -23.32 -10.08 -13.93
CA GLY A 66 -24.13 -9.53 -15.01
C GLY A 66 -24.50 -8.06 -14.90
N GLY A 67 -24.21 -7.41 -13.77
CA GLY A 67 -24.60 -6.02 -13.50
C GLY A 67 -23.44 -5.06 -13.38
N TYR A 68 -23.69 -3.77 -13.68
CA TYR A 68 -22.80 -2.67 -13.27
C TYR A 68 -23.29 -2.10 -11.96
N GLU A 69 -22.40 -1.95 -10.99
CA GLU A 69 -22.66 -1.16 -9.79
C GLU A 69 -22.35 0.33 -10.02
N SER A 70 -22.63 1.17 -9.04
CA SER A 70 -22.29 2.60 -9.10
C SER A 70 -20.78 2.80 -9.29
N PRO A 71 -20.33 3.83 -10.02
CA PRO A 71 -18.91 4.24 -10.05
C PRO A 71 -18.31 4.51 -8.67
N SER A 72 -19.14 4.84 -7.70
CA SER A 72 -18.74 5.00 -6.28
C SER A 72 -18.55 3.66 -5.55
N GLY A 73 -18.97 2.55 -6.17
CA GLY A 73 -19.05 1.23 -5.55
C GLY A 73 -20.36 0.99 -4.79
N ILE A 74 -20.51 -0.22 -4.24
CA ILE A 74 -21.69 -0.65 -3.49
C ILE A 74 -21.88 0.23 -2.26
N LEU A 75 -23.07 0.83 -2.13
CA LEU A 75 -23.40 1.75 -1.03
C LEU A 75 -23.21 1.09 0.33
N GLU A 76 -23.77 -0.10 0.53
CA GLU A 76 -23.68 -0.85 1.78
C GLU A 76 -22.23 -1.18 2.16
N LEU A 77 -21.37 -1.44 1.18
CA LEU A 77 -19.94 -1.69 1.43
C LEU A 77 -19.23 -0.40 1.89
N ARG A 78 -19.54 0.74 1.26
CA ARG A 78 -18.98 2.04 1.70
C ARG A 78 -19.43 2.40 3.11
N GLU A 79 -20.69 2.17 3.46
CA GLU A 79 -21.23 2.37 4.81
C GLU A 79 -20.54 1.44 5.83
N THR A 80 -20.36 0.16 5.49
CA THR A 80 -19.69 -0.80 6.35
C THR A 80 -18.21 -0.45 6.57
N VAL A 81 -17.48 -0.10 5.50
CA VAL A 81 -16.07 0.32 5.61
C VAL A 81 -15.95 1.62 6.42
N ALA A 82 -16.84 2.59 6.20
CA ALA A 82 -16.86 3.83 6.97
C ALA A 82 -17.09 3.58 8.47
N SER A 83 -17.98 2.65 8.84
CA SER A 83 -18.19 2.25 10.24
C SER A 83 -16.93 1.62 10.83
N ILE A 84 -16.33 0.64 10.16
CA ILE A 84 -15.09 -0.02 10.61
C ILE A 84 -13.98 1.02 10.84
N LEU A 85 -13.73 1.90 9.86
CA LEU A 85 -12.67 2.89 9.97
C LEU A 85 -12.97 3.95 11.04
N SER A 86 -14.26 4.26 11.29
CA SER A 86 -14.66 5.16 12.38
C SER A 86 -14.37 4.54 13.75
N ASP A 87 -14.74 3.27 13.92
CA ASP A 87 -14.52 2.54 15.18
C ASP A 87 -13.04 2.40 15.50
N GLU A 88 -12.21 2.06 14.50
CA GLU A 88 -10.77 1.86 14.68
C GLU A 88 -9.99 3.18 14.86
N SER A 89 -10.44 4.30 14.27
CA SER A 89 -9.76 5.60 14.41
C SER A 89 -10.27 6.48 15.55
N GLY A 90 -11.46 6.18 16.08
CA GLY A 90 -12.18 7.07 16.98
C GLY A 90 -12.66 8.37 16.34
N THR A 91 -12.61 8.47 15.00
CA THR A 91 -13.02 9.66 14.22
C THR A 91 -14.21 9.30 13.35
N LYS A 92 -15.26 10.12 13.36
CA LYS A 92 -16.46 9.87 12.52
C LYS A 92 -16.12 9.99 11.03
N ILE A 93 -16.28 8.89 10.31
CA ILE A 93 -16.10 8.79 8.87
C ILE A 93 -17.45 8.44 8.23
N SER A 94 -17.83 9.15 7.18
CA SER A 94 -19.07 8.89 6.44
C SER A 94 -18.79 8.10 5.16
N LYS A 95 -19.84 7.49 4.60
CA LYS A 95 -19.78 6.82 3.30
C LYS A 95 -19.30 7.72 2.15
N ASP A 96 -19.52 9.03 2.26
CA ASP A 96 -19.13 10.00 1.24
C ASP A 96 -17.62 10.35 1.30
N GLN A 97 -16.94 9.81 2.31
CA GLN A 97 -15.50 9.84 2.48
C GLN A 97 -14.85 8.51 2.05
N ILE A 98 -15.61 7.56 1.48
CA ILE A 98 -15.11 6.27 1.01
C ILE A 98 -15.27 6.14 -0.49
N ALA A 99 -14.18 5.78 -1.19
CA ALA A 99 -14.22 5.34 -2.58
C ALA A 99 -13.80 3.87 -2.68
N ILE A 100 -14.43 3.15 -3.61
CA ILE A 100 -14.03 1.80 -4.00
C ILE A 100 -13.32 1.88 -5.34
N THR A 101 -12.19 1.21 -5.47
CA THR A 101 -11.31 1.26 -6.64
C THR A 101 -10.90 -0.13 -7.10
N ASN A 102 -10.36 -0.23 -8.33
CA ASN A 102 -9.80 -1.49 -8.86
C ASN A 102 -8.44 -1.83 -8.24
N GLY A 103 -8.39 -1.91 -6.91
CA GLY A 103 -7.21 -2.09 -6.08
C GLY A 103 -6.52 -0.76 -5.74
N SER A 104 -5.63 -0.79 -4.73
CA SER A 104 -4.87 0.41 -4.31
C SER A 104 -3.99 0.97 -5.43
N GLN A 105 -3.44 0.12 -6.32
CA GLN A 105 -2.67 0.56 -7.48
C GLN A 105 -3.45 1.55 -8.37
N ASN A 106 -4.72 1.27 -8.64
CA ASN A 106 -5.59 2.16 -9.41
C ASN A 106 -5.93 3.45 -8.61
N ALA A 107 -6.13 3.32 -7.31
CA ALA A 107 -6.35 4.47 -6.44
C ALA A 107 -5.16 5.44 -6.45
N PHE A 108 -3.95 4.93 -6.24
CA PHE A 108 -2.73 5.75 -6.22
C PHE A 108 -2.40 6.34 -7.60
N TYR A 109 -2.72 5.63 -8.70
CA TYR A 109 -2.65 6.24 -10.03
C TYR A 109 -3.46 7.54 -10.12
N PHE A 110 -4.69 7.54 -9.64
CA PHE A 110 -5.50 8.76 -9.62
C PHE A 110 -4.94 9.80 -8.65
N LEU A 111 -4.69 9.42 -7.40
CA LEU A 111 -4.26 10.34 -6.35
C LEU A 111 -2.95 11.03 -6.69
N LEU A 112 -1.95 10.28 -7.16
CA LEU A 112 -0.68 10.89 -7.58
C LEU A 112 -0.84 11.86 -8.75
N ASN A 113 -1.74 11.59 -9.70
CA ASN A 113 -2.02 12.51 -10.80
C ASN A 113 -2.96 13.66 -10.42
N PHE A 114 -3.73 13.57 -9.35
CA PHE A 114 -4.51 14.71 -8.84
C PHE A 114 -3.62 15.73 -8.14
N PHE A 115 -2.59 15.26 -7.45
CA PHE A 115 -1.75 16.11 -6.60
C PHE A 115 -0.33 16.33 -7.15
N SER A 116 0.01 15.80 -8.33
CA SER A 116 1.26 16.11 -9.02
C SER A 116 1.05 16.34 -10.51
N GLY A 117 2.04 16.92 -11.17
CA GLY A 117 1.98 17.29 -12.57
C GLY A 117 1.81 18.79 -12.79
N ASN A 118 1.23 19.18 -13.92
CA ASN A 118 1.06 20.58 -14.33
C ASN A 118 -0.23 21.15 -13.74
N PHE A 119 -0.11 22.21 -12.94
CA PHE A 119 -1.23 22.94 -12.30
C PHE A 119 -1.63 24.20 -13.09
N GLY A 120 -1.10 24.41 -14.29
CA GLY A 120 -1.27 25.65 -15.05
C GLY A 120 -0.31 26.75 -14.60
N ASN A 121 -0.25 27.86 -15.38
CA ASN A 121 0.57 29.04 -15.08
C ASN A 121 2.05 28.69 -14.74
N ASP A 122 2.64 27.74 -15.47
CA ASP A 122 4.01 27.23 -15.27
C ASP A 122 4.25 26.61 -13.89
N GLN A 123 3.19 26.34 -13.11
CA GLN A 123 3.29 25.64 -11.84
C GLN A 123 3.29 24.13 -12.07
N ARG A 124 4.37 23.50 -11.64
CA ARG A 124 4.51 22.06 -11.62
C ARG A 124 4.72 21.56 -10.19
N LYS A 125 3.95 20.54 -9.80
CA LYS A 125 4.04 19.90 -8.49
C LYS A 125 4.50 18.45 -8.64
N LYS A 126 5.21 17.97 -7.61
CA LYS A 126 5.70 16.60 -7.48
C LYS A 126 5.09 15.97 -6.22
N TYR A 127 5.00 14.64 -6.17
CA TYR A 127 4.74 13.96 -4.91
C TYR A 127 6.06 13.72 -4.17
N LEU A 128 6.01 13.75 -2.82
CA LEU A 128 7.18 13.64 -1.97
C LEU A 128 7.17 12.30 -1.22
N PHE A 129 8.23 11.51 -1.38
CA PHE A 129 8.54 10.39 -0.51
C PHE A 129 9.35 10.86 0.69
N PRO A 130 8.79 10.80 1.92
CA PRO A 130 9.49 11.27 3.11
C PRO A 130 10.60 10.33 3.56
N ILE A 131 10.62 9.11 3.04
CA ILE A 131 11.54 8.02 3.36
C ILE A 131 11.71 7.11 2.14
N LEU A 132 12.90 6.55 1.97
CA LEU A 132 13.20 5.51 0.98
C LEU A 132 13.83 4.29 1.70
N PRO A 133 13.77 3.08 1.10
CA PRO A 133 13.05 2.71 -0.13
C PRO A 133 11.53 2.75 0.01
N GLU A 134 10.84 3.00 -1.10
CA GLU A 134 9.39 3.01 -1.23
C GLU A 134 8.92 2.11 -2.38
N TYR A 135 7.62 1.89 -2.50
CA TYR A 135 7.06 0.99 -3.50
C TYR A 135 7.38 1.44 -4.91
N ILE A 136 8.11 0.59 -5.64
CA ILE A 136 8.58 0.87 -7.00
C ILE A 136 7.43 1.20 -7.98
N GLY A 137 6.24 0.66 -7.72
CA GLY A 137 5.08 0.89 -8.58
C GLY A 137 4.59 2.33 -8.63
N TYR A 138 5.00 3.20 -7.71
CA TYR A 138 4.60 4.61 -7.76
C TYR A 138 5.35 5.41 -8.82
N THR A 139 6.61 5.08 -9.08
CA THR A 139 7.50 5.89 -9.93
C THR A 139 7.00 6.06 -11.35
N ASP A 140 6.22 5.10 -11.84
CA ASP A 140 5.74 5.07 -13.23
C ASP A 140 4.25 5.41 -13.37
N GLN A 141 3.55 5.74 -12.27
CA GLN A 141 2.09 5.97 -12.30
C GLN A 141 1.68 7.34 -12.85
N THR A 142 2.53 8.34 -12.75
CA THR A 142 2.17 9.70 -13.20
C THR A 142 2.19 9.85 -14.72
N LEU A 143 1.34 10.71 -15.23
CA LEU A 143 1.27 11.04 -16.66
C LEU A 143 2.56 11.70 -17.14
N GLU A 144 3.13 12.58 -16.31
CA GLU A 144 4.36 13.30 -16.60
C GLU A 144 5.60 12.60 -16.04
N PRO A 145 6.76 12.68 -16.69
CA PRO A 145 8.01 12.19 -16.15
C PRO A 145 8.52 13.07 -15.00
N ASP A 146 9.51 12.57 -14.23
CA ASP A 146 10.20 13.32 -13.17
C ASP A 146 9.23 13.95 -12.15
N SER A 147 8.30 13.16 -11.64
CA SER A 147 7.14 13.64 -10.85
C SER A 147 7.30 13.45 -9.36
N PHE A 148 8.45 13.01 -8.83
CA PHE A 148 8.64 12.84 -7.39
C PHE A 148 9.88 13.53 -6.85
N LEU A 149 9.82 13.80 -5.57
CA LEU A 149 10.93 14.19 -4.68
C LEU A 149 11.11 13.08 -3.65
N SER A 150 12.29 12.93 -3.09
CA SER A 150 12.52 11.96 -2.04
C SER A 150 13.58 12.43 -1.05
N PHE A 151 13.43 12.00 0.20
CA PHE A 151 14.46 12.13 1.21
C PHE A 151 15.12 10.78 1.49
N VAL A 152 16.43 10.82 1.70
CA VAL A 152 17.20 9.66 2.17
C VAL A 152 16.81 9.41 3.64
N PRO A 153 16.58 8.15 4.04
CA PRO A 153 16.26 7.82 5.43
C PRO A 153 17.44 8.08 6.36
N GLU A 154 17.13 8.33 7.62
CA GLU A 154 18.09 8.14 8.69
C GLU A 154 18.14 6.64 9.02
N ILE A 155 19.34 6.05 8.98
CA ILE A 155 19.56 4.65 9.31
C ILE A 155 20.09 4.59 10.73
N ARG A 156 19.35 3.94 11.63
CA ARG A 156 19.78 3.73 13.01
C ARG A 156 20.00 2.27 13.28
N GLU A 157 21.15 1.95 13.86
CA GLU A 157 21.37 0.65 14.49
C GLU A 157 20.55 0.61 15.78
N ILE A 158 19.79 -0.48 15.98
CA ILE A 158 18.88 -0.61 17.11
C ILE A 158 19.51 -1.55 18.15
N GLU A 159 20.02 -2.69 17.67
CA GLU A 159 20.67 -3.72 18.44
C GLU A 159 21.81 -4.31 17.62
N ASP A 160 22.60 -5.21 18.21
CA ASP A 160 23.63 -5.95 17.45
C ASP A 160 23.01 -6.60 16.20
N ARG A 161 23.58 -6.28 15.04
CA ARG A 161 23.17 -6.74 13.71
C ARG A 161 21.79 -6.25 13.21
N TYR A 162 21.06 -5.40 13.96
CA TYR A 162 19.77 -4.87 13.51
C TYR A 162 19.83 -3.37 13.22
N TYR A 163 19.12 -2.95 12.18
CA TYR A 163 18.93 -1.54 11.82
C TYR A 163 17.49 -1.27 11.39
N LYS A 164 17.13 0.00 11.44
CA LYS A 164 15.82 0.50 11.01
C LYS A 164 15.97 1.80 10.23
N TYR A 165 15.04 2.04 9.30
CA TYR A 165 14.90 3.31 8.61
C TYR A 165 13.94 4.24 9.36
N PHE A 166 14.36 5.48 9.55
CA PHE A 166 13.56 6.55 10.11
C PHE A 166 13.46 7.72 9.14
N ILE A 167 12.40 8.53 9.27
CA ILE A 167 12.29 9.77 8.54
C ILE A 167 13.35 10.75 9.08
N SER A 168 14.17 11.29 8.18
CA SER A 168 15.13 12.33 8.56
C SER A 168 14.41 13.65 8.80
N LEU A 169 14.08 13.93 10.06
CA LEU A 169 13.39 15.16 10.46
C LEU A 169 14.22 16.40 10.11
N GLU A 170 15.54 16.32 10.24
CA GLU A 170 16.47 17.38 9.87
C GLU A 170 16.36 17.76 8.38
N ASN A 171 16.27 16.76 7.49
CA ASN A 171 16.13 17.01 6.06
C ASN A 171 14.83 17.75 5.72
N PHE A 172 13.73 17.47 6.43
CA PHE A 172 12.48 18.19 6.23
C PHE A 172 12.59 19.67 6.59
N ASP A 173 13.37 20.02 7.59
CA ASP A 173 13.51 21.39 8.07
C ASP A 173 14.62 22.14 7.33
N SER A 174 15.71 21.45 6.94
CA SER A 174 16.88 22.07 6.28
C SER A 174 16.73 22.24 4.75
N ILE A 175 15.80 21.51 4.10
CA ILE A 175 15.57 21.57 2.64
C ILE A 175 14.17 22.17 2.36
N PRO A 176 13.99 23.48 2.47
CA PRO A 176 12.66 24.10 2.40
C PRO A 176 12.04 24.12 1.00
N SER A 177 12.79 23.78 -0.06
CA SER A 177 12.30 23.80 -1.44
C SER A 177 11.11 22.86 -1.67
N TRP A 178 11.05 21.73 -0.96
CA TRP A 178 9.95 20.79 -1.08
C TRP A 178 8.59 21.42 -0.79
N LYS A 179 8.51 22.42 0.10
CA LYS A 179 7.26 23.12 0.46
C LYS A 179 6.61 23.82 -0.73
N LYS A 180 7.41 24.23 -1.71
CA LYS A 180 6.93 24.85 -2.95
C LYS A 180 6.67 23.82 -4.04
N GLU A 181 7.49 22.77 -4.10
CA GLU A 181 7.49 21.79 -5.18
C GLU A 181 6.53 20.62 -4.92
N ALA A 182 6.29 20.23 -3.66
CA ALA A 182 5.39 19.12 -3.37
C ALA A 182 3.92 19.52 -3.55
N GLY A 183 3.16 18.58 -4.13
CA GLY A 183 1.71 18.65 -4.21
C GLY A 183 1.03 17.67 -3.27
N CYS A 184 1.75 16.63 -2.81
CA CYS A 184 1.36 15.74 -1.72
C CYS A 184 2.60 15.07 -1.12
N ILE A 185 2.46 14.53 0.10
CA ILE A 185 3.42 13.58 0.69
C ILE A 185 2.81 12.19 0.53
N CYS A 186 3.62 11.18 0.16
CA CYS A 186 3.17 9.81 -0.05
C CYS A 186 4.08 8.83 0.70
N VAL A 187 3.49 7.94 1.50
CA VAL A 187 4.22 6.93 2.28
C VAL A 187 3.40 5.66 2.45
N SER A 188 4.06 4.50 2.43
CA SER A 188 3.43 3.21 2.77
C SER A 188 3.63 2.87 4.25
N ARG A 189 2.63 2.24 4.88
CA ARG A 189 2.70 1.86 6.30
C ARG A 189 2.00 0.52 6.56
N PRO A 190 2.72 -0.62 6.61
CA PRO A 190 4.15 -0.88 6.37
C PRO A 190 4.62 -0.61 4.94
N THR A 191 5.92 -0.34 4.80
CA THR A 191 6.54 -0.06 3.52
C THR A 191 6.85 -1.34 2.73
N ASN A 192 6.58 -1.32 1.45
CA ASN A 192 7.10 -2.26 0.46
C ASN A 192 8.32 -1.59 -0.24
N PRO A 193 9.54 -2.16 -0.24
CA PRO A 193 9.87 -3.56 0.05
C PRO A 193 10.49 -3.80 1.43
N THR A 194 10.55 -2.82 2.32
CA THR A 194 11.38 -2.92 3.54
C THR A 194 10.70 -3.65 4.69
N GLY A 195 9.35 -3.64 4.75
CA GLY A 195 8.63 -4.04 5.96
C GLY A 195 8.76 -3.02 7.10
N ASN A 196 9.35 -1.86 6.84
CA ASN A 196 9.49 -0.78 7.81
C ASN A 196 8.11 -0.19 8.15
N VAL A 197 7.89 0.09 9.42
CA VAL A 197 6.68 0.79 9.87
C VAL A 197 7.11 2.14 10.45
N ILE A 198 6.71 3.24 9.78
CA ILE A 198 6.88 4.56 10.38
C ILE A 198 6.07 4.62 11.67
N THR A 199 6.67 5.19 12.71
CA THR A 199 6.06 5.32 14.03
C THR A 199 4.85 6.24 14.02
N ASP A 200 4.00 6.16 15.04
CA ASP A 200 2.88 7.10 15.20
C ASP A 200 3.40 8.55 15.30
N GLN A 201 4.56 8.76 15.93
CA GLN A 201 5.19 10.09 16.02
C GLN A 201 5.66 10.62 14.67
N GLU A 202 6.28 9.78 13.84
CA GLU A 202 6.67 10.15 12.47
C GLU A 202 5.45 10.44 11.61
N LEU A 203 4.37 9.68 11.78
CA LEU A 203 3.12 9.94 11.06
C LEU A 203 2.50 11.27 11.46
N GLU A 204 2.40 11.58 12.76
CA GLU A 204 1.89 12.88 13.25
C GLU A 204 2.78 14.03 12.79
N PHE A 205 4.11 13.85 12.74
CA PHE A 205 5.02 14.82 12.15
C PHE A 205 4.70 15.10 10.67
N LEU A 206 4.48 14.06 9.86
CA LEU A 206 4.12 14.22 8.45
C LEU A 206 2.76 14.93 8.29
N ILE A 207 1.77 14.60 9.13
CA ILE A 207 0.47 15.27 9.15
C ILE A 207 0.64 16.77 9.40
N GLU A 208 1.40 17.13 10.42
CA GLU A 208 1.68 18.53 10.74
C GLU A 208 2.36 19.26 9.57
N ARG A 209 3.41 18.66 8.99
CA ARG A 209 4.15 19.26 7.88
C ARG A 209 3.28 19.41 6.61
N ALA A 210 2.46 18.42 6.29
CA ALA A 210 1.54 18.48 5.16
C ALA A 210 0.50 19.59 5.35
N ASN A 211 -0.14 19.65 6.53
CA ASN A 211 -1.14 20.66 6.86
C ASN A 211 -0.56 22.09 6.84
N ASN A 212 0.67 22.30 7.34
CA ASN A 212 1.33 23.60 7.35
C ASN A 212 1.60 24.15 5.93
N VAL A 213 1.69 23.27 4.93
CA VAL A 213 1.89 23.62 3.52
C VAL A 213 0.57 23.61 2.74
N GLY A 214 -0.49 23.02 3.31
CA GLY A 214 -1.80 22.91 2.66
C GLY A 214 -1.84 21.84 1.57
N ILE A 215 -1.10 20.73 1.73
CA ILE A 215 -1.08 19.58 0.83
C ILE A 215 -1.53 18.31 1.56
N PRO A 216 -2.12 17.31 0.86
CA PRO A 216 -2.54 16.08 1.51
C PRO A 216 -1.34 15.16 1.84
N LEU A 217 -1.54 14.34 2.89
CA LEU A 217 -0.72 13.18 3.21
C LEU A 217 -1.41 11.91 2.70
N LEU A 218 -0.82 11.27 1.70
CA LEU A 218 -1.26 9.99 1.16
C LEU A 218 -0.58 8.85 1.94
N VAL A 219 -1.37 7.95 2.52
CA VAL A 219 -0.85 6.79 3.26
C VAL A 219 -1.35 5.51 2.61
N ASP A 220 -0.45 4.66 2.15
CA ASP A 220 -0.80 3.33 1.66
C ASP A 220 -0.77 2.31 2.79
N ASN A 221 -1.95 1.85 3.20
CA ASN A 221 -2.16 0.80 4.19
C ASN A 221 -2.40 -0.57 3.54
N ALA A 222 -1.86 -0.85 2.36
CA ALA A 222 -2.08 -2.14 1.70
C ALA A 222 -1.71 -3.34 2.60
N TYR A 223 -0.78 -3.17 3.51
CA TYR A 223 -0.39 -4.15 4.55
C TYR A 223 -0.83 -3.74 5.96
N GLY A 224 -1.31 -2.51 6.13
CA GLY A 224 -1.51 -1.86 7.42
C GLY A 224 -2.83 -2.14 8.10
N PHE A 225 -3.09 -1.32 9.13
CA PHE A 225 -4.34 -1.31 9.88
C PHE A 225 -5.49 -0.68 9.10
N PRO A 226 -6.75 -1.09 9.37
CA PRO A 226 -7.16 -2.19 10.24
C PRO A 226 -7.11 -3.56 9.56
N PHE A 227 -7.01 -3.57 8.24
CA PHE A 227 -6.90 -4.79 7.43
C PHE A 227 -5.89 -4.58 6.29
N PRO A 228 -5.06 -5.58 5.95
CA PRO A 228 -4.96 -6.94 6.49
C PRO A 228 -4.26 -7.02 7.84
N ASN A 229 -3.75 -5.91 8.38
CA ASN A 229 -3.07 -5.81 9.67
C ASN A 229 -1.81 -6.70 9.76
N VAL A 230 -0.97 -6.68 8.75
CA VAL A 230 0.33 -7.36 8.81
C VAL A 230 1.35 -6.40 9.41
N VAL A 231 1.20 -6.14 10.70
CA VAL A 231 2.07 -5.26 11.51
C VAL A 231 2.44 -5.99 12.78
N PHE A 232 3.74 -6.23 13.02
CA PHE A 232 4.25 -7.10 14.09
C PHE A 232 4.42 -6.39 15.43
N GLY A 233 4.26 -5.08 15.47
CA GLY A 233 4.35 -4.26 16.66
C GLY A 233 3.03 -3.60 17.06
N LYS A 234 3.08 -2.77 18.11
CA LYS A 234 1.94 -1.94 18.49
C LYS A 234 1.85 -0.75 17.55
N ASN A 235 0.74 -0.65 16.85
CA ASN A 235 0.39 0.48 15.98
C ASN A 235 -1.09 0.79 16.11
N SER A 236 -1.46 2.03 15.80
CA SER A 236 -2.85 2.47 15.77
C SER A 236 -3.26 2.91 14.37
N PHE A 237 -4.54 2.79 14.08
CA PHE A 237 -5.12 3.41 12.89
C PHE A 237 -5.38 4.89 13.19
N ILE A 238 -4.55 5.74 12.64
CA ILE A 238 -4.67 7.20 12.78
C ILE A 238 -5.31 7.76 11.52
N HIS A 239 -6.41 8.48 11.68
CA HIS A 239 -7.04 9.25 10.60
C HIS A 239 -7.28 10.70 11.08
N ARG A 240 -6.82 11.67 10.29
CA ARG A 240 -6.91 13.11 10.57
C ARG A 240 -7.30 13.86 9.31
N SER A 241 -7.77 15.08 9.47
CA SER A 241 -7.98 15.99 8.35
C SER A 241 -6.70 16.17 7.53
N GLY A 242 -6.82 16.20 6.19
CA GLY A 242 -5.70 16.28 5.27
C GLY A 242 -5.04 14.94 4.94
N MET A 243 -5.48 13.82 5.56
CA MET A 243 -5.03 12.49 5.21
C MET A 243 -5.95 11.84 4.18
N ILE A 244 -5.33 11.15 3.22
CA ILE A 244 -6.01 10.26 2.28
C ILE A 244 -5.33 8.91 2.39
N GLN A 245 -6.09 7.85 2.71
CA GLN A 245 -5.52 6.55 2.99
C GLN A 245 -6.08 5.48 2.06
N GLY A 246 -5.18 4.68 1.49
CA GLY A 246 -5.51 3.59 0.59
C GLY A 246 -5.43 2.22 1.27
N PHE A 247 -6.34 1.31 0.92
CA PHE A 247 -6.40 -0.07 1.40
C PHE A 247 -6.59 -1.04 0.25
N SER A 248 -6.20 -2.30 0.43
CA SER A 248 -6.28 -3.31 -0.61
C SER A 248 -6.74 -4.66 -0.08
N LEU A 249 -7.66 -5.32 -0.80
CA LEU A 249 -7.99 -6.73 -0.54
C LEU A 249 -6.88 -7.68 -0.99
N SER A 250 -5.93 -7.23 -1.81
CA SER A 250 -4.86 -8.09 -2.33
C SER A 250 -4.11 -8.80 -1.20
N LYS A 251 -3.84 -8.08 -0.11
CA LYS A 251 -3.04 -8.62 1.00
C LYS A 251 -3.87 -9.37 2.05
N LEU A 252 -5.19 -9.34 1.92
CA LEU A 252 -6.11 -10.27 2.57
C LEU A 252 -6.16 -11.65 1.90
N GLY A 253 -5.33 -11.89 0.87
CA GLY A 253 -5.34 -13.14 0.11
C GLY A 253 -6.20 -13.11 -1.16
N LEU A 254 -6.65 -11.94 -1.58
CA LEU A 254 -7.56 -11.74 -2.73
C LEU A 254 -6.95 -10.83 -3.82
N PRO A 255 -5.71 -11.08 -4.30
CA PRO A 255 -5.09 -10.19 -5.28
C PRO A 255 -5.83 -10.19 -6.63
N GLY A 256 -6.47 -11.31 -7.00
CA GLY A 256 -7.15 -11.47 -8.28
C GLY A 256 -8.45 -10.68 -8.43
N VAL A 257 -9.14 -10.33 -7.34
CA VAL A 257 -10.44 -9.63 -7.41
C VAL A 257 -10.31 -8.12 -7.65
N ARG A 258 -9.09 -7.59 -7.63
CA ARG A 258 -8.77 -6.18 -7.94
C ARG A 258 -9.67 -5.18 -7.22
N THR A 259 -9.74 -5.24 -5.90
CA THR A 259 -10.56 -4.32 -5.10
C THR A 259 -9.73 -3.64 -4.01
N GLY A 260 -9.93 -2.34 -3.88
CA GLY A 260 -9.32 -1.48 -2.86
C GLY A 260 -10.30 -0.41 -2.38
N PHE A 261 -9.94 0.25 -1.32
CA PHE A 261 -10.71 1.32 -0.71
C PHE A 261 -9.82 2.54 -0.51
N VAL A 262 -10.42 3.72 -0.59
CA VAL A 262 -9.77 4.97 -0.20
C VAL A 262 -10.67 5.68 0.79
N VAL A 263 -10.09 6.18 1.87
CA VAL A 263 -10.73 7.14 2.78
C VAL A 263 -10.03 8.48 2.69
N GLY A 264 -10.80 9.56 2.60
CA GLY A 264 -10.28 10.92 2.49
C GLY A 264 -11.38 11.97 2.68
N ASP A 265 -11.08 13.21 2.37
CA ASP A 265 -12.11 14.25 2.34
C ASP A 265 -13.12 14.00 1.20
N SER A 266 -14.35 14.47 1.38
CA SER A 266 -15.45 14.19 0.45
C SER A 266 -15.23 14.80 -0.95
N GLU A 267 -14.45 15.85 -1.07
CA GLU A 267 -14.14 16.47 -2.37
C GLU A 267 -13.20 15.55 -3.17
N THR A 268 -12.09 15.12 -2.58
CA THR A 268 -11.16 14.15 -3.20
C THR A 268 -11.85 12.84 -3.54
N ILE A 269 -12.71 12.32 -2.65
CA ILE A 269 -13.47 11.10 -2.91
C ILE A 269 -14.42 11.29 -4.09
N THR A 270 -15.06 12.47 -4.22
CA THR A 270 -15.89 12.80 -5.38
C THR A 270 -15.08 12.82 -6.68
N LEU A 271 -13.87 13.37 -6.66
CA LEU A 271 -12.97 13.33 -7.82
C LEU A 271 -12.59 11.90 -8.19
N LEU A 272 -12.28 11.06 -7.21
CA LEU A 272 -12.01 9.63 -7.44
C LEU A 272 -13.20 8.91 -8.09
N HIS A 273 -14.41 9.15 -7.63
CA HIS A 273 -15.61 8.56 -8.23
C HIS A 273 -15.78 8.98 -9.70
N ARG A 274 -15.57 10.26 -10.01
CA ARG A 274 -15.65 10.78 -11.37
C ARG A 274 -14.55 10.19 -12.27
N ALA A 275 -13.30 10.13 -11.78
CA ALA A 275 -12.20 9.54 -12.52
C ALA A 275 -12.42 8.04 -12.77
N ASN A 276 -12.90 7.31 -11.75
CA ASN A 276 -13.25 5.91 -11.87
C ASN A 276 -14.35 5.70 -12.93
N SER A 277 -15.36 6.55 -12.96
CA SER A 277 -16.42 6.51 -13.98
C SER A 277 -15.88 6.68 -15.40
N VAL A 278 -14.90 7.57 -15.61
CA VAL A 278 -14.33 7.83 -16.95
C VAL A 278 -13.39 6.71 -17.40
N ILE A 279 -12.57 6.19 -16.48
CA ILE A 279 -11.49 5.26 -16.83
C ILE A 279 -11.95 3.80 -16.79
N ASN A 280 -12.76 3.43 -15.78
CA ASN A 280 -13.13 2.06 -15.48
C ASN A 280 -14.64 1.78 -15.67
N LEU A 281 -15.47 2.78 -15.87
CA LEU A 281 -16.94 2.79 -15.74
C LEU A 281 -17.35 2.51 -14.28
N THR A 282 -17.02 1.36 -13.74
CA THR A 282 -17.24 0.96 -12.34
C THR A 282 -16.05 0.13 -11.85
N SER A 283 -15.95 -0.06 -10.55
CA SER A 283 -15.01 -1.03 -9.98
C SER A 283 -15.57 -2.45 -10.09
N ALA A 284 -14.69 -3.45 -10.20
CA ALA A 284 -15.07 -4.85 -10.34
C ALA A 284 -15.96 -5.33 -9.17
N ASN A 285 -17.08 -5.94 -9.47
CA ASN A 285 -18.08 -6.38 -8.49
C ASN A 285 -17.61 -7.54 -7.60
N PRO A 286 -16.97 -8.62 -8.12
CA PRO A 286 -16.69 -9.81 -7.30
C PRO A 286 -16.00 -9.49 -5.98
N GLY A 287 -14.98 -8.65 -6.02
CA GLY A 287 -14.27 -8.27 -4.80
C GLY A 287 -15.10 -7.39 -3.85
N GLN A 288 -15.99 -6.55 -4.37
CA GLN A 288 -16.89 -5.73 -3.56
C GLN A 288 -17.88 -6.60 -2.77
N PHE A 289 -18.47 -7.60 -3.41
CA PHE A 289 -19.44 -8.50 -2.76
C PHE A 289 -18.76 -9.45 -1.77
N ILE A 290 -17.57 -9.97 -2.09
CA ILE A 290 -16.78 -10.75 -1.13
C ILE A 290 -16.42 -9.91 0.10
N ALA A 291 -15.98 -8.67 -0.10
CA ALA A 291 -15.65 -7.74 0.98
C ALA A 291 -16.88 -7.41 1.84
N LEU A 292 -18.03 -7.18 1.21
CA LEU A 292 -19.26 -6.87 1.92
C LEU A 292 -19.65 -8.01 2.88
N ASP A 293 -19.64 -9.25 2.39
CA ASP A 293 -19.96 -10.43 3.20
C ASP A 293 -18.96 -10.59 4.38
N LEU A 294 -17.67 -10.43 4.10
CA LEU A 294 -16.61 -10.53 5.09
C LEU A 294 -16.72 -9.45 6.18
N PHE A 295 -16.86 -8.20 5.78
CA PHE A 295 -16.86 -7.05 6.70
C PHE A 295 -18.14 -6.98 7.52
N ARG A 296 -19.30 -7.24 6.90
CA ARG A 296 -20.60 -7.25 7.54
C ARG A 296 -20.75 -8.33 8.62
N SER A 297 -20.13 -9.51 8.38
CA SER A 297 -20.11 -10.59 9.36
C SER A 297 -19.16 -10.34 10.54
N GLY A 298 -18.32 -9.31 10.48
CA GLY A 298 -17.27 -9.04 11.49
C GLY A 298 -16.10 -10.03 11.45
N ARG A 299 -16.13 -11.06 10.61
CA ARG A 299 -15.09 -12.12 10.51
C ARG A 299 -13.72 -11.57 10.08
N TRP A 300 -13.71 -10.40 9.43
CA TRP A 300 -12.47 -9.77 8.97
C TRP A 300 -11.45 -9.57 10.11
N LYS A 301 -11.92 -9.21 11.30
CA LYS A 301 -11.05 -8.95 12.45
C LYS A 301 -10.36 -10.23 12.91
N GLU A 302 -11.14 -11.28 13.11
CA GLU A 302 -10.60 -12.60 13.48
C GLU A 302 -9.63 -13.14 12.41
N LEU A 303 -9.97 -12.99 11.15
CA LEU A 303 -9.14 -13.38 10.02
C LEU A 303 -7.78 -12.65 10.05
N CYS A 304 -7.76 -11.34 10.25
CA CYS A 304 -6.54 -10.56 10.34
C CYS A 304 -5.70 -10.93 11.58
N GLU A 305 -6.33 -10.98 12.76
CA GLU A 305 -5.63 -11.15 14.04
C GLU A 305 -5.19 -12.60 14.33
N LYS A 306 -6.00 -13.59 13.91
CA LYS A 306 -5.75 -15.00 14.28
C LYS A 306 -5.16 -15.85 13.16
N ILE A 307 -5.27 -15.42 11.90
CA ILE A 307 -4.79 -16.19 10.75
C ILE A 307 -3.65 -15.47 10.06
N ILE A 308 -3.90 -14.25 9.52
CA ILE A 308 -2.94 -13.55 8.66
C ILE A 308 -1.72 -13.10 9.45
N LEU A 309 -1.92 -12.33 10.51
CA LEU A 309 -0.83 -11.78 11.31
C LEU A 309 0.07 -12.87 11.90
N PRO A 310 -0.45 -13.92 12.59
CA PRO A 310 0.41 -14.98 13.13
C PRO A 310 1.16 -15.76 12.06
N PHE A 311 0.56 -15.97 10.88
CA PHE A 311 1.21 -16.66 9.78
C PHE A 311 2.45 -15.90 9.31
N TYR A 312 2.34 -14.59 9.03
CA TYR A 312 3.47 -13.81 8.54
C TYR A 312 4.49 -13.50 9.63
N LEU A 313 4.06 -13.28 10.86
CA LEU A 313 4.97 -13.13 12.01
C LEU A 313 5.85 -14.38 12.20
N LYS A 314 5.25 -15.57 12.17
CA LYS A 314 5.99 -16.84 12.24
C LYS A 314 7.01 -16.97 11.11
N LYS A 315 6.64 -16.59 9.90
CA LYS A 315 7.55 -16.59 8.75
C LYS A 315 8.70 -15.61 8.90
N SER A 316 8.43 -14.40 9.40
CA SER A 316 9.45 -13.40 9.68
C SER A 316 10.47 -13.92 10.71
N ILE A 317 10.00 -14.45 11.83
CA ILE A 317 10.86 -15.03 12.89
C ILE A 317 11.70 -16.17 12.31
N PHE A 318 11.08 -17.12 11.61
CA PHE A 318 11.79 -18.25 11.00
C PHE A 318 12.89 -17.80 10.05
N THR A 319 12.62 -16.77 9.23
CA THR A 319 13.62 -16.25 8.28
C THR A 319 14.80 -15.61 9.01
N GLN A 320 14.54 -14.85 10.08
CA GLN A 320 15.59 -14.26 10.92
C GLN A 320 16.47 -15.37 11.55
N GLU A 321 15.84 -16.35 12.18
CA GLU A 321 16.56 -17.47 12.79
C GLU A 321 17.38 -18.26 11.76
N ALA A 322 16.82 -18.49 10.57
CA ALA A 322 17.53 -19.17 9.50
C ALA A 322 18.79 -18.42 9.06
N ILE A 323 18.74 -17.10 8.95
CA ILE A 323 19.90 -16.27 8.61
C ILE A 323 20.93 -16.30 9.75
N LEU A 324 20.49 -16.03 10.98
CA LEU A 324 21.38 -15.98 12.15
C LEU A 324 22.11 -17.32 12.40
N ASN A 325 21.43 -18.45 12.15
CA ASN A 325 21.99 -19.78 12.41
C ASN A 325 22.85 -20.33 11.27
N ASN A 326 22.63 -19.87 10.03
CA ASN A 326 23.29 -20.47 8.86
C ASN A 326 24.33 -19.56 8.18
N TRP A 327 24.28 -18.25 8.42
CA TRP A 327 25.28 -17.35 7.83
C TRP A 327 26.55 -17.33 8.66
N SER A 328 27.68 -17.42 7.96
CA SER A 328 29.00 -17.40 8.59
C SER A 328 29.22 -16.06 9.33
N SER A 329 29.84 -16.13 10.50
CA SER A 329 30.33 -14.97 11.24
C SER A 329 31.35 -14.11 10.46
N GLN A 330 31.92 -14.66 9.37
CA GLN A 330 32.81 -13.92 8.49
C GLN A 330 32.10 -13.02 7.49
N ILE A 331 30.77 -13.19 7.34
CA ILE A 331 29.96 -12.28 6.51
C ILE A 331 29.58 -11.09 7.38
N ASP A 332 30.02 -9.92 6.97
CA ASP A 332 29.54 -8.67 7.57
C ASP A 332 28.16 -8.35 7.01
N TYR A 333 27.12 -8.53 7.84
CA TYR A 333 25.73 -8.25 7.47
C TYR A 333 24.95 -7.64 8.63
N LYS A 334 23.93 -6.87 8.28
CA LYS A 334 22.92 -6.35 9.20
C LYS A 334 21.53 -6.66 8.68
N ILE A 335 20.60 -6.91 9.60
CA ILE A 335 19.22 -7.27 9.34
C ILE A 335 18.37 -6.01 9.54
N HIS A 336 17.55 -5.68 8.55
CA HIS A 336 16.50 -4.67 8.75
C HIS A 336 15.45 -5.22 9.72
N GLN A 337 15.08 -4.45 10.74
CA GLN A 337 14.03 -4.84 11.67
C GLN A 337 12.71 -5.00 10.92
N SER A 338 12.27 -6.26 10.79
CA SER A 338 10.99 -6.57 10.15
C SER A 338 9.85 -6.24 11.10
N GLU A 339 9.10 -5.20 10.78
CA GLU A 339 7.98 -4.70 11.60
C GLU A 339 6.63 -4.98 10.97
N GLY A 340 6.59 -5.44 9.72
CA GLY A 340 5.35 -5.76 9.04
C GLY A 340 5.54 -6.13 7.57
N ALA A 341 4.43 -6.19 6.84
CA ALA A 341 4.34 -6.63 5.46
C ALA A 341 4.84 -8.09 5.25
N PHE A 342 5.26 -8.42 4.04
CA PHE A 342 5.69 -9.77 3.63
C PHE A 342 7.18 -9.84 3.30
N PHE A 343 7.95 -8.85 3.75
CA PHE A 343 9.32 -8.64 3.33
C PHE A 343 10.28 -8.75 4.49
N PHE A 344 11.48 -9.19 4.15
CA PHE A 344 12.62 -9.27 5.04
C PHE A 344 13.81 -8.61 4.36
N GLY A 345 14.48 -7.71 5.05
CA GLY A 345 15.59 -6.93 4.53
C GLY A 345 16.91 -7.23 5.23
N PHE A 346 18.00 -7.19 4.49
CA PHE A 346 19.35 -7.23 5.04
C PHE A 346 20.32 -6.42 4.17
N GLY A 347 21.33 -5.85 4.81
CA GLY A 347 22.45 -5.17 4.16
C GLY A 347 23.74 -5.96 4.32
N LEU A 348 24.62 -5.88 3.32
CA LEU A 348 25.95 -6.50 3.35
C LEU A 348 27.04 -5.43 3.54
N GLY A 349 27.94 -5.67 4.49
CA GLY A 349 28.98 -4.72 4.84
C GLY A 349 28.44 -3.42 5.42
N ILE A 350 29.13 -2.32 5.19
CA ILE A 350 28.74 -0.98 5.63
C ILE A 350 27.61 -0.35 4.79
N TYR A 351 27.18 -1.04 3.73
CA TYR A 351 26.22 -0.51 2.77
C TYR A 351 24.78 -0.93 3.12
N LEU A 352 24.15 -0.24 4.05
CA LEU A 352 22.75 -0.49 4.42
C LEU A 352 21.77 0.19 3.45
N TYR A 353 22.24 1.13 2.64
CA TYR A 353 21.53 1.82 1.58
C TYR A 353 22.54 2.38 0.56
N PRO A 354 22.37 2.18 -0.75
CA PRO A 354 21.27 1.53 -1.47
C PRO A 354 21.44 0.02 -1.69
N LEU A 355 22.42 -0.65 -1.07
CA LEU A 355 22.74 -2.07 -1.30
C LEU A 355 21.98 -3.04 -0.39
N ALA A 356 20.97 -2.58 0.34
CA ALA A 356 20.11 -3.47 1.10
C ALA A 356 19.29 -4.37 0.17
N ILE A 357 19.23 -5.65 0.51
CA ILE A 357 18.46 -6.67 -0.21
C ILE A 357 17.19 -6.96 0.55
N PHE A 358 16.05 -6.93 -0.13
CA PHE A 358 14.75 -7.23 0.45
C PHE A 358 14.17 -8.47 -0.23
N ILE A 359 13.77 -9.43 0.57
CA ILE A 359 13.16 -10.68 0.12
C ILE A 359 11.78 -10.83 0.74
N ARG A 360 10.89 -11.54 0.02
CA ARG A 360 9.59 -11.97 0.54
C ARG A 360 9.75 -13.30 1.28
N PHE A 361 9.08 -13.47 2.40
CA PHE A 361 8.95 -14.73 3.14
C PHE A 361 7.54 -15.33 3.08
#